data_a61be1ba3cd33712b9fa31dc43167bef
#
_entry.id   a61be1ba3cd33712b9fa31dc43167bef
#
_cell.length_a   1.000
_cell.length_b   1.000
_cell.length_c   1.000
_cell.angle_alpha   90.00
_cell.angle_beta   90.00
_cell.angle_gamma   90.00
#
_symmetry.space_group_name_H-M   'P 1'
#
loop_
_entity.id
_entity.type
_entity.pdbx_description
1 polymer ?
#
loop_
_entity_poly.entity_id
_entity_poly.type
_entity_poly.pdbx_seq_one_letter_code
_entity_poly.pdbx_strand_id
1 'polypeptide(L)'
;MTIAVRDYNPAMALSEKQKKHLRRLAHPMSPIVMLGNAGLTDSVVAELDRALTDHELVKVSARVGERDARNDALANLASRTTSELVQRVGHVGVFYRRRNELPKILIPD
;
A
#
# COMPACT_ATOMS: atom_id res chain seq x y z
N MET A 1 -8.28 24.76 6.12
CA MET A 1 -8.43 24.08 5.90
C MET A 1 -8.40 23.14 6.00
N THR A 2 -8.38 22.99 6.00
CA THR A 2 -8.37 22.17 6.13
C THR A 2 -8.56 21.27 5.57
N ILE A 3 -8.78 21.23 5.03
CA ILE A 3 -9.05 20.40 4.45
C ILE A 3 -8.46 19.41 4.29
N ALA A 4 -7.85 19.80 4.31
CA ALA A 4 -6.97 18.92 4.11
C ALA A 4 -7.29 17.70 4.50
N VAL A 5 -7.83 17.84 5.29
CA VAL A 5 -8.23 16.80 5.68
C VAL A 5 -8.65 16.05 4.68
N ARG A 6 -8.83 16.57 3.73
CA ARG A 6 -9.21 15.96 2.73
C ARG A 6 -8.26 15.07 2.34
N ASP A 7 -7.34 14.92 2.98
CA ASP A 7 -6.35 13.94 2.78
C ASP A 7 -6.96 12.59 2.56
N TYR A 8 -6.28 11.75 1.88
CA TYR A 8 -6.74 10.39 1.64
C TYR A 8 -7.02 9.70 2.96
N ASN A 9 -8.18 9.11 3.06
CA ASN A 9 -8.60 8.39 4.25
C ASN A 9 -8.93 6.95 3.86
N PRO A 10 -8.11 5.98 4.28
CA PRO A 10 -8.36 4.57 3.93
C PRO A 10 -9.72 4.06 4.36
N ALA A 11 -10.28 4.66 5.41
CA ALA A 11 -11.60 4.23 5.89
C ALA A 11 -12.70 4.56 4.90
N MET A 12 -12.44 5.46 3.99
CA MET A 12 -13.40 5.82 2.95
C MET A 12 -13.14 5.03 1.69
N ALA A 13 -12.38 4.03 1.80
CA ALA A 13 -12.04 3.06 0.81
C ALA A 13 -12.20 3.45 -0.65
N LEU A 14 -11.37 2.92 -1.46
CA LEU A 14 -11.43 3.11 -2.90
C LEU A 14 -12.62 2.32 -3.46
N SER A 15 -13.23 2.84 -4.52
CA SER A 15 -14.26 2.11 -5.22
C SER A 15 -13.64 0.93 -5.97
N GLU A 16 -14.47 0.00 -6.41
CA GLU A 16 -13.98 -1.12 -7.19
C GLU A 16 -13.33 -0.66 -8.49
N LYS A 17 -13.90 0.36 -9.10
CA LYS A 17 -13.33 0.93 -10.33
C LYS A 17 -11.95 1.49 -10.08
N GLN A 18 -11.76 2.18 -8.96
CA GLN A 18 -10.47 2.76 -8.60
C GLN A 18 -9.47 1.67 -8.29
N LYS A 19 -9.88 0.63 -7.55
CA LYS A 19 -8.99 -0.48 -7.24
C LYS A 19 -8.54 -1.19 -8.51
N LYS A 20 -9.48 -1.39 -9.44
CA LYS A 20 -9.15 -2.04 -10.72
C LYS A 20 -8.11 -1.24 -11.49
N HIS A 21 -8.27 0.07 -11.48
CA HIS A 21 -7.31 0.96 -12.14
C HIS A 21 -5.92 0.83 -11.51
N LEU A 22 -5.86 0.83 -10.19
CA LEU A 22 -4.59 0.72 -9.47
C LEU A 22 -3.95 -0.65 -9.68
N ARG A 23 -4.74 -1.71 -9.70
CA ARG A 23 -4.21 -3.06 -9.96
C ARG A 23 -3.58 -3.12 -11.34
N ARG A 24 -4.22 -2.46 -12.33
CA ARG A 24 -3.69 -2.43 -13.69
C ARG A 24 -2.35 -1.71 -13.74
N LEU A 25 -2.26 -0.58 -13.05
CA LEU A 25 -1.01 0.18 -12.99
C LEU A 25 0.09 -0.61 -12.29
N ALA A 26 -0.28 -1.37 -11.27
CA ALA A 26 0.71 -2.12 -10.49
C ALA A 26 1.18 -3.39 -11.17
N HIS A 27 0.40 -3.90 -12.12
CA HIS A 27 0.69 -5.19 -12.73
C HIS A 27 2.14 -5.33 -13.24
N PRO A 28 2.68 -4.36 -13.99
CA PRO A 28 4.06 -4.49 -14.47
C PRO A 28 5.13 -4.08 -13.45
N MET A 29 4.73 -3.59 -12.29
CA MET A 29 5.69 -3.12 -11.31
C MET A 29 6.32 -4.26 -10.52
N SER A 30 7.52 -4.05 -10.03
CA SER A 30 8.20 -5.00 -9.17
C SER A 30 8.11 -4.57 -7.71
N PRO A 31 8.13 -5.53 -6.77
CA PRO A 31 8.18 -5.15 -5.35
C PRO A 31 9.47 -4.40 -5.04
N ILE A 32 9.35 -3.33 -4.27
CA ILE A 32 10.51 -2.55 -3.83
C ILE A 32 10.68 -2.54 -2.32
N VAL A 33 9.73 -3.10 -1.59
CA VAL A 33 9.83 -3.25 -0.15
C VAL A 33 9.70 -4.74 0.17
N MET A 34 10.57 -5.25 1.04
CA MET A 34 10.59 -6.66 1.37
C MET A 34 10.30 -6.86 2.85
N LEU A 35 9.35 -7.73 3.14
CA LEU A 35 9.02 -8.14 4.49
C LEU A 35 9.60 -9.55 4.64
N GLY A 36 10.66 -9.66 5.42
CA GLY A 36 11.39 -10.92 5.54
C GLY A 36 11.08 -11.70 6.80
N ASN A 37 12.00 -12.58 7.18
CA ASN A 37 11.80 -13.49 8.30
C ASN A 37 11.61 -12.78 9.64
N ALA A 38 12.14 -11.58 9.78
CA ALA A 38 11.95 -10.81 11.01
C ALA A 38 10.51 -10.33 11.16
N GLY A 39 9.73 -10.45 10.10
CA GLY A 39 8.33 -10.06 10.13
C GLY A 39 8.18 -8.55 10.02
N LEU A 40 7.07 -8.06 10.57
CA LEU A 40 6.75 -6.64 10.51
C LEU A 40 7.57 -5.89 11.56
N THR A 41 8.54 -5.13 11.11
CA THR A 41 9.41 -4.34 11.97
C THR A 41 9.17 -2.84 11.74
N ASP A 42 9.62 -2.03 12.68
CA ASP A 42 9.52 -0.58 12.51
C ASP A 42 10.28 -0.11 11.28
N SER A 43 11.38 -0.78 10.97
CA SER A 43 12.19 -0.46 9.80
C SER A 43 11.41 -0.68 8.50
N VAL A 44 10.67 -1.78 8.41
CA VAL A 44 9.85 -2.08 7.23
C VAL A 44 8.73 -1.06 7.11
N VAL A 45 8.11 -0.69 8.23
CA VAL A 45 7.04 0.31 8.21
C VAL A 45 7.58 1.64 7.70
N ALA A 46 8.74 2.06 8.20
CA ALA A 46 9.35 3.31 7.76
C ALA A 46 9.72 3.26 6.28
N GLU A 47 10.19 2.13 5.82
CA GLU A 47 10.58 1.96 4.43
C GLU A 47 9.35 2.07 3.51
N LEU A 48 8.26 1.42 3.86
CA LEU A 48 7.04 1.52 3.08
C LEU A 48 6.46 2.93 3.12
N ASP A 49 6.50 3.56 4.29
CA ASP A 49 6.01 4.91 4.44
C ASP A 49 6.72 5.86 3.47
N ARG A 50 8.05 5.75 3.41
CA ARG A 50 8.86 6.57 2.50
C ARG A 50 8.54 6.25 1.04
N ALA A 51 8.43 4.96 0.73
CA ALA A 51 8.13 4.55 -0.64
C ALA A 51 6.77 5.06 -1.10
N LEU A 52 5.77 5.03 -0.22
CA LEU A 52 4.44 5.54 -0.54
C LEU A 52 4.45 7.04 -0.75
N THR A 53 5.25 7.76 0.02
CA THR A 53 5.41 9.20 -0.17
C THR A 53 6.01 9.50 -1.54
N ASP A 54 6.97 8.69 -1.96
CA ASP A 54 7.65 8.91 -3.24
C ASP A 54 6.83 8.44 -4.44
N HIS A 55 6.11 7.34 -4.30
CA HIS A 55 5.51 6.66 -5.45
C HIS A 55 4.00 6.52 -5.43
N GLU A 56 3.36 6.67 -4.29
CA GLU A 56 1.92 6.47 -4.07
C GLU A 56 1.46 5.03 -4.22
N LEU A 57 1.98 4.29 -5.19
CA LEU A 57 1.62 2.91 -5.45
C LEU A 57 2.87 2.06 -5.35
N VAL A 58 2.85 1.10 -4.43
CA VAL A 58 4.05 0.31 -4.09
C VAL A 58 3.70 -1.16 -3.92
N LYS A 59 4.55 -2.04 -4.43
CA LYS A 59 4.43 -3.46 -4.19
C LYS A 59 5.38 -3.88 -3.08
N VAL A 60 4.89 -4.74 -2.20
CA VAL A 60 5.66 -5.29 -1.09
C VAL A 60 5.66 -6.82 -1.24
N SER A 61 6.84 -7.43 -1.14
CA SER A 61 6.96 -8.88 -1.13
C SER A 61 7.06 -9.33 0.32
N ALA A 62 6.11 -10.15 0.76
CA ALA A 62 6.04 -10.62 2.14
C ALA A 62 6.37 -12.11 2.20
N ARG A 63 7.66 -12.40 2.41
CA ARG A 63 8.11 -13.79 2.50
C ARG A 63 8.24 -14.17 3.96
N VAL A 64 7.10 -14.26 4.63
CA VAL A 64 7.06 -14.61 6.04
C VAL A 64 6.06 -15.73 6.25
N GLY A 65 6.47 -16.71 7.00
CA GLY A 65 5.61 -17.75 7.49
C GLY A 65 4.55 -18.26 6.53
N GLU A 66 3.44 -18.65 7.11
CA GLU A 66 2.35 -19.19 6.35
C GLU A 66 1.41 -18.09 5.86
N ARG A 67 0.43 -18.53 5.10
CA ARG A 67 -0.52 -17.63 4.45
C ARG A 67 -1.19 -16.66 5.43
N ASP A 68 -1.68 -17.18 6.56
CA ASP A 68 -2.41 -16.33 7.50
C ASP A 68 -1.49 -15.31 8.14
N ALA A 69 -0.28 -15.70 8.52
CA ALA A 69 0.70 -14.79 9.09
C ALA A 69 1.07 -13.71 8.08
N ARG A 70 1.21 -14.10 6.83
CA ARG A 70 1.55 -13.19 5.75
C ARG A 70 0.42 -12.18 5.52
N ASN A 71 -0.83 -12.68 5.53
CA ASN A 71 -1.99 -11.81 5.33
C ASN A 71 -2.12 -10.82 6.48
N ASP A 72 -1.90 -11.28 7.70
CA ASP A 72 -1.96 -10.40 8.87
C ASP A 72 -0.87 -9.34 8.82
N ALA A 73 0.33 -9.72 8.41
CA ALA A 73 1.44 -8.78 8.32
C ALA A 73 1.16 -7.69 7.29
N LEU A 74 0.62 -8.07 6.13
CA LEU A 74 0.30 -7.09 5.10
C LEU A 74 -0.82 -6.15 5.56
N ALA A 75 -1.84 -6.69 6.23
CA ALA A 75 -2.93 -5.87 6.73
C ALA A 75 -2.45 -4.89 7.80
N ASN A 76 -1.59 -5.36 8.70
CA ASN A 76 -1.02 -4.50 9.74
C ASN A 76 -0.12 -3.42 9.14
N LEU A 77 0.62 -3.77 8.10
CA LEU A 77 1.48 -2.83 7.42
C LEU A 77 0.67 -1.71 6.79
N ALA A 78 -0.46 -2.05 6.18
CA ALA A 78 -1.36 -1.05 5.60
C ALA A 78 -1.90 -0.12 6.69
N SER A 79 -2.31 -0.69 7.81
CA SER A 79 -2.85 0.07 8.91
C SER A 79 -1.80 1.03 9.49
N ARG A 80 -0.58 0.55 9.67
CA ARG A 80 0.49 1.36 10.27
C ARG A 80 1.00 2.47 9.35
N THR A 81 0.83 2.33 8.06
CA THR A 81 1.23 3.36 7.11
C THR A 81 0.05 4.20 6.63
N THR A 82 -1.14 3.93 7.16
CA THR A 82 -2.37 4.62 6.75
C THR A 82 -2.53 4.55 5.23
N SER A 83 -2.41 3.34 4.72
CA SER A 83 -2.52 3.09 3.28
C SER A 83 -3.58 2.03 3.02
N GLU A 84 -3.93 1.87 1.76
CA GLU A 84 -4.92 0.90 1.33
C GLU A 84 -4.21 -0.30 0.71
N LEU A 85 -4.52 -1.50 1.19
CA LEU A 85 -4.04 -2.73 0.56
C LEU A 85 -4.98 -3.03 -0.59
N VAL A 86 -4.57 -2.68 -1.80
CA VAL A 86 -5.41 -2.74 -2.98
C VAL A 86 -5.57 -4.16 -3.52
N GLN A 87 -4.53 -4.96 -3.39
CA GLN A 87 -4.54 -6.31 -3.93
C GLN A 87 -3.50 -7.17 -3.20
N ARG A 88 -3.79 -8.44 -3.09
CA ARG A 88 -2.82 -9.39 -2.56
C ARG A 88 -2.84 -10.60 -3.49
N VAL A 89 -1.68 -10.93 -4.05
CA VAL A 89 -1.53 -12.09 -4.92
C VAL A 89 -0.34 -12.87 -4.41
N GLY A 90 -0.58 -14.07 -3.91
CA GLY A 90 0.47 -14.86 -3.32
C GLY A 90 1.09 -14.14 -2.14
N HIS A 91 2.40 -13.92 -2.20
CA HIS A 91 3.12 -13.22 -1.15
C HIS A 91 3.37 -11.74 -1.45
N VAL A 92 2.69 -11.22 -2.47
CA VAL A 92 2.89 -9.82 -2.87
C VAL A 92 1.64 -9.01 -2.55
N GLY A 93 1.83 -7.86 -1.88
CA GLY A 93 0.76 -6.92 -1.63
C GLY A 93 0.97 -5.65 -2.43
N VAL A 94 -0.12 -5.05 -2.87
CA VAL A 94 -0.09 -3.77 -3.58
C VAL A 94 -0.71 -2.73 -2.67
N PHE A 95 0.07 -1.70 -2.35
CA PHE A 95 -0.34 -0.66 -1.41
C PHE A 95 -0.48 0.67 -2.13
N TYR A 96 -1.48 1.43 -1.73
CA TYR A 96 -1.72 2.75 -2.29
C TYR A 96 -1.98 3.76 -1.18
N ARG A 97 -1.36 4.95 -1.30
CA ARG A 97 -1.65 6.08 -0.44
C ARG A 97 -1.47 7.35 -1.24
N ARG A 98 -2.54 8.12 -1.37
CA ARG A 98 -2.50 9.35 -2.15
C ARG A 98 -1.62 10.38 -1.46
N ARG A 99 -0.82 11.10 -2.24
CA ARG A 99 -0.03 12.21 -1.71
C ARG A 99 -0.96 13.40 -1.52
N ASN A 100 -0.71 14.14 -0.46
CA ASN A 100 -1.53 15.31 -0.17
C ASN A 100 -1.28 16.43 -1.17
N GLU A 101 -0.03 16.57 -1.62
CA GLU A 101 0.32 17.59 -2.58
C GLU A 101 0.89 16.93 -3.82
N LEU A 102 0.49 17.41 -4.98
CA LEU A 102 1.00 16.91 -6.26
C LEU A 102 0.89 15.40 -6.39
N PRO A 103 -0.34 14.89 -6.38
CA PRO A 103 -0.52 13.44 -6.56
C PRO A 103 0.12 12.98 -7.87
N LYS A 104 0.80 11.85 -7.82
CA LYS A 104 1.45 11.29 -9.00
C LYS A 104 0.49 10.50 -9.86
N ILE A 105 -0.48 9.87 -9.25
CA ILE A 105 -1.39 8.97 -9.94
C ILE A 105 -2.77 9.56 -9.99
N LEU A 106 -3.31 9.66 -11.20
CA LEU A 106 -4.69 10.11 -11.37
C LEU A 106 -5.59 8.89 -11.25
N ILE A 107 -6.55 8.98 -10.35
CA ILE A 107 -7.49 7.90 -10.13
C ILE A 107 -8.84 8.29 -10.69
N PRO A 108 -9.50 7.40 -11.45
CA PRO A 108 -10.82 7.74 -12.00
C PRO A 108 -11.84 7.91 -10.88
N ASP A 109 -12.86 8.68 -11.15
CA ASP A 109 -13.95 8.88 -10.18
C ASP A 109 -14.82 7.61 -10.00
#